data_7aaf49bb79d636f799923e16848ff91a
#
_entry.id   7aaf49bb79d636f799923e16848ff91a
#
_cell.length_a   1.000
_cell.length_b   1.000
_cell.length_c   1.000
_cell.angle_alpha   90.00
_cell.angle_beta   90.00
_cell.angle_gamma   90.00
#
_symmetry.space_group_name_H-M   'P 1'
#
loop_
_entity.id
_entity.type
_entity.pdbx_description
1 polymer ?
#
loop_
_entity_poly.entity_id
_entity_poly.type
_entity_poly.pdbx_seq_one_letter_code
_entity_poly.pdbx_strand_id
1 'polypeptide(L)'
;TLPAAPGASAGSPDGRLSTTRVSPDAEVITQVMARLSGARRPIIIVGYGAREAMDEVVALAESLNAPVLTTFKAKGQIADDHPLAAGVLGRSGTPVASWFMNECDLILAFGASFSNHTGIEPSKPIIQVDFDRMALAKFHRVEIPVWGEIGTTAHRLAELSKSISPGNEQKTELAERWAIWREEKHSRLADDHGKGINSASVFAALGNAIPGDAIIAVDVGNNTYSFGRYFESQGQRILMSGYLGSIGFAFPAAMGAWAATQDQPENSGRKVVSISGDGGF
;
A
#
# COMPACT_ATOMS: atom_id res chain seq x y z
N THR A 1 -37.20 -14.98 -10.15
CA THR A 1 -37.35 -13.72 -9.35
C THR A 1 -38.83 -13.36 -9.37
N LEU A 2 -39.43 -13.25 -8.21
CA LEU A 2 -40.79 -12.72 -8.09
C LEU A 2 -40.73 -11.19 -8.32
N PRO A 3 -41.68 -10.60 -9.07
CA PRO A 3 -41.75 -9.15 -9.21
C PRO A 3 -42.03 -8.51 -7.85
N ALA A 4 -41.49 -7.32 -7.61
CA ALA A 4 -41.82 -6.57 -6.40
C ALA A 4 -43.30 -6.27 -6.35
N ALA A 5 -43.90 -6.28 -5.14
CA ALA A 5 -45.29 -5.91 -4.95
C ALA A 5 -45.55 -4.46 -5.42
N PRO A 6 -46.73 -4.14 -6.01
CA PRO A 6 -47.08 -2.78 -6.37
C PRO A 6 -46.90 -1.84 -5.16
N GLY A 7 -46.17 -0.77 -5.33
CA GLY A 7 -45.86 0.20 -4.28
C GLY A 7 -44.70 -0.16 -3.35
N ALA A 8 -44.02 -1.28 -3.58
CA ALA A 8 -42.79 -1.59 -2.85
C ALA A 8 -41.66 -0.63 -3.25
N SER A 9 -41.07 0.05 -2.29
CA SER A 9 -39.86 0.86 -2.48
C SER A 9 -38.63 0.13 -1.91
N ALA A 10 -37.46 0.40 -2.47
CA ALA A 10 -36.22 -0.05 -1.87
C ALA A 10 -36.12 0.52 -0.44
N GLY A 11 -35.72 -0.31 0.50
CA GLY A 11 -35.49 0.13 1.87
C GLY A 11 -34.36 1.17 1.91
N SER A 12 -34.54 2.24 2.69
CA SER A 12 -33.45 3.18 2.96
C SER A 12 -32.40 2.55 3.88
N PRO A 13 -31.11 2.80 3.68
CA PRO A 13 -30.05 2.44 4.62
C PRO A 13 -30.07 3.31 5.88
N ASP A 14 -30.86 4.39 5.91
CA ASP A 14 -30.90 5.35 7.00
C ASP A 14 -31.24 4.68 8.33
N GLY A 15 -30.40 4.93 9.34
CA GLY A 15 -30.52 4.31 10.67
C GLY A 15 -30.13 2.82 10.73
N ARG A 16 -29.68 2.23 9.62
CA ARG A 16 -29.25 0.81 9.57
C ARG A 16 -27.73 0.62 9.45
N LEU A 17 -27.02 1.71 9.22
CA LEU A 17 -25.56 1.72 9.15
C LEU A 17 -24.99 2.23 10.48
N SER A 18 -24.17 1.42 11.14
CA SER A 18 -23.40 1.85 12.30
C SER A 18 -22.23 2.72 11.88
N THR A 19 -21.77 3.57 12.81
CA THR A 19 -20.50 4.27 12.59
C THR A 19 -19.35 3.26 12.55
N THR A 20 -18.42 3.46 11.59
CA THR A 20 -17.17 2.70 11.49
C THR A 20 -16.04 3.36 12.28
N ARG A 21 -16.28 4.52 12.91
CA ARG A 21 -15.28 5.25 13.71
C ARG A 21 -15.10 4.57 15.07
N VAL A 22 -14.12 3.67 15.14
CA VAL A 22 -13.71 3.02 16.38
C VAL A 22 -12.38 3.62 16.79
N SER A 23 -12.40 4.36 17.89
CA SER A 23 -11.17 4.92 18.49
C SER A 23 -10.51 3.86 19.36
N PRO A 24 -9.18 3.68 19.26
CA PRO A 24 -8.45 2.82 20.19
C PRO A 24 -8.57 3.29 21.64
N ASP A 25 -8.38 2.35 22.55
CA ASP A 25 -8.28 2.64 23.98
C ASP A 25 -7.17 3.65 24.27
N ALA A 26 -7.41 4.56 25.22
CA ALA A 26 -6.45 5.62 25.56
C ALA A 26 -5.17 5.06 26.18
N GLU A 27 -5.25 3.98 26.93
CA GLU A 27 -4.09 3.30 27.51
C GLU A 27 -3.22 2.68 26.42
N VAL A 28 -3.83 2.04 25.41
CA VAL A 28 -3.12 1.48 24.27
C VAL A 28 -2.40 2.58 23.48
N ILE A 29 -3.05 3.73 23.26
CA ILE A 29 -2.40 4.88 22.60
C ILE A 29 -1.21 5.38 23.43
N THR A 30 -1.32 5.42 24.76
CA THR A 30 -0.21 5.81 25.64
C THR A 30 0.98 4.85 25.51
N GLN A 31 0.72 3.53 25.43
CA GLN A 31 1.77 2.52 25.21
C GLN A 31 2.43 2.70 23.83
N VAL A 32 1.64 2.95 22.77
CA VAL A 32 2.16 3.24 21.43
C VAL A 32 3.06 4.46 21.44
N MET A 33 2.64 5.55 22.08
CA MET A 33 3.43 6.79 22.15
C MET A 33 4.73 6.60 22.93
N ALA A 34 4.70 5.88 24.03
CA ALA A 34 5.90 5.54 24.80
C ALA A 34 6.90 4.74 23.95
N ARG A 35 6.39 3.79 23.14
CA ARG A 35 7.22 2.97 22.27
C ARG A 35 7.81 3.77 21.10
N LEU A 36 7.01 4.67 20.50
CA LEU A 36 7.44 5.58 19.43
C LEU A 36 8.52 6.56 19.90
N SER A 37 8.38 7.11 21.11
CA SER A 37 9.37 8.05 21.68
C SER A 37 10.74 7.42 21.88
N GLY A 38 10.83 6.10 22.02
CA GLY A 38 12.09 5.36 22.14
C GLY A 38 12.64 4.84 20.82
N ALA A 39 11.90 4.94 19.72
CA ALA A 39 12.33 4.44 18.41
C ALA A 39 13.29 5.44 17.74
N ARG A 40 14.35 4.91 17.13
CA ARG A 40 15.32 5.71 16.37
C ARG A 40 15.10 5.62 14.86
N ARG A 41 14.60 4.50 14.41
CA ARG A 41 14.38 4.19 12.99
C ARG A 41 13.02 3.53 12.77
N PRO A 42 11.92 4.22 13.13
CA PRO A 42 10.59 3.68 12.88
C PRO A 42 10.30 3.64 11.38
N ILE A 43 9.54 2.63 10.94
CA ILE A 43 8.96 2.57 9.61
C ILE A 43 7.46 2.37 9.70
N ILE A 44 6.75 2.76 8.64
CA ILE A 44 5.32 2.49 8.49
C ILE A 44 5.13 1.49 7.36
N ILE A 45 4.34 0.43 7.61
CA ILE A 45 3.88 -0.50 6.57
C ILE A 45 2.40 -0.30 6.37
N VAL A 46 2.00 -0.01 5.14
CA VAL A 46 0.60 0.10 4.77
C VAL A 46 0.12 -1.11 3.97
N GLY A 47 -1.00 -1.66 4.38
CA GLY A 47 -1.73 -2.67 3.65
C GLY A 47 -2.93 -2.09 2.91
N TYR A 48 -3.68 -2.94 2.22
CA TYR A 48 -4.88 -2.52 1.48
C TYR A 48 -5.96 -1.91 2.39
N GLY A 49 -6.00 -2.30 3.67
CA GLY A 49 -6.94 -1.74 4.65
C GLY A 49 -6.75 -0.25 4.93
N ALA A 50 -5.58 0.31 4.64
CA ALA A 50 -5.28 1.73 4.87
C ALA A 50 -5.71 2.67 3.73
N ARG A 51 -6.26 2.16 2.62
CA ARG A 51 -6.50 2.91 1.38
C ARG A 51 -7.35 4.17 1.52
N GLU A 52 -8.30 4.18 2.46
CA GLU A 52 -9.19 5.34 2.70
C GLU A 52 -8.67 6.30 3.79
N ALA A 53 -7.48 6.03 4.31
CA ALA A 53 -6.89 6.76 5.43
C ALA A 53 -5.41 7.14 5.16
N MET A 54 -5.03 7.21 3.90
CA MET A 54 -3.63 7.47 3.55
C MET A 54 -3.17 8.89 3.87
N ASP A 55 -4.07 9.86 3.84
CA ASP A 55 -3.72 11.25 4.20
C ASP A 55 -3.29 11.34 5.67
N GLU A 56 -4.02 10.67 6.58
CA GLU A 56 -3.70 10.61 8.00
C GLU A 56 -2.43 9.78 8.27
N VAL A 57 -2.25 8.69 7.52
CA VAL A 57 -1.05 7.85 7.64
C VAL A 57 0.19 8.60 7.14
N VAL A 58 0.09 9.35 6.05
CA VAL A 58 1.18 10.17 5.52
C VAL A 58 1.51 11.31 6.49
N ALA A 59 0.50 11.99 7.05
CA ALA A 59 0.73 13.02 8.08
C ALA A 59 1.47 12.47 9.31
N LEU A 60 1.13 11.24 9.74
CA LEU A 60 1.88 10.55 10.80
C LEU A 60 3.33 10.24 10.35
N ALA A 61 3.51 9.73 9.14
CA ALA A 61 4.83 9.44 8.60
C ALA A 61 5.73 10.69 8.57
N GLU A 62 5.18 11.82 8.16
CA GLU A 62 5.87 13.12 8.14
C GLU A 62 6.25 13.59 9.55
N SER A 63 5.34 13.45 10.53
CA SER A 63 5.62 13.84 11.92
C SER A 63 6.73 13.00 12.57
N LEU A 64 6.87 11.73 12.14
CA LEU A 64 7.86 10.78 12.63
C LEU A 64 9.14 10.71 11.77
N ASN A 65 9.15 11.38 10.61
CA ASN A 65 10.18 11.18 9.57
C ASN A 65 10.37 9.69 9.22
N ALA A 66 9.28 8.95 9.15
CA ALA A 66 9.25 7.50 8.99
C ALA A 66 8.99 7.08 7.54
N PRO A 67 9.85 6.28 6.91
CA PRO A 67 9.59 5.71 5.58
C PRO A 67 8.31 4.88 5.56
N VAL A 68 7.53 5.03 4.48
CA VAL A 68 6.30 4.30 4.23
C VAL A 68 6.55 3.20 3.20
N LEU A 69 6.42 1.96 3.62
CA LEU A 69 6.51 0.77 2.80
C LEU A 69 5.09 0.28 2.50
N THR A 70 4.85 -0.17 1.29
CA THR A 70 3.55 -0.75 0.93
C THR A 70 3.64 -2.28 0.88
N THR A 71 2.58 -2.96 1.31
CA THR A 71 2.40 -4.34 0.87
C THR A 71 2.16 -4.33 -0.63
N PHE A 72 2.35 -5.47 -1.30
CA PHE A 72 2.16 -5.53 -2.75
C PHE A 72 0.75 -5.08 -3.17
N LYS A 73 -0.28 -5.51 -2.44
CA LYS A 73 -1.68 -5.12 -2.71
C LYS A 73 -1.97 -3.63 -2.42
N ALA A 74 -1.12 -2.97 -1.67
CA ALA A 74 -1.24 -1.55 -1.33
C ALA A 74 -0.41 -0.64 -2.25
N LYS A 75 0.27 -1.20 -3.27
CA LYS A 75 1.02 -0.38 -4.25
C LYS A 75 0.11 0.66 -4.88
N GLY A 76 0.62 1.89 -4.98
CA GLY A 76 -0.12 3.05 -5.50
C GLY A 76 -0.92 3.82 -4.45
N GLN A 77 -0.98 3.37 -3.20
CA GLN A 77 -1.61 4.15 -2.11
C GLN A 77 -0.77 5.35 -1.67
N ILE A 78 0.52 5.32 -1.90
CA ILE A 78 1.42 6.45 -1.83
C ILE A 78 2.22 6.49 -3.14
N ALA A 79 2.39 7.66 -3.73
CA ALA A 79 3.18 7.80 -4.94
C ALA A 79 4.66 7.52 -4.65
N ASP A 80 5.36 6.80 -5.55
CA ASP A 80 6.76 6.42 -5.32
C ASP A 80 7.75 7.61 -5.41
N ASP A 81 7.28 8.80 -5.83
CA ASP A 81 8.02 10.06 -5.78
C ASP A 81 7.81 10.86 -4.49
N HIS A 82 6.88 10.43 -3.62
CA HIS A 82 6.72 11.05 -2.31
C HIS A 82 8.00 10.89 -1.47
N PRO A 83 8.48 11.95 -0.77
CA PRO A 83 9.77 11.94 -0.06
C PRO A 83 9.92 10.86 1.01
N LEU A 84 8.83 10.27 1.49
CA LEU A 84 8.84 9.18 2.47
C LEU A 84 8.38 7.83 1.88
N ALA A 85 8.08 7.72 0.58
CA ALA A 85 7.73 6.46 -0.04
C ALA A 85 8.96 5.57 -0.22
N ALA A 86 8.94 4.37 0.37
CA ALA A 86 10.02 3.39 0.23
C ALA A 86 9.69 2.28 -0.80
N GLY A 87 8.52 2.33 -1.43
CA GLY A 87 8.07 1.35 -2.41
C GLY A 87 7.50 0.07 -1.78
N VAL A 88 7.39 -0.97 -2.60
CA VAL A 88 6.79 -2.25 -2.21
C VAL A 88 7.78 -3.10 -1.42
N LEU A 89 7.31 -3.69 -0.31
CA LEU A 89 8.04 -4.67 0.49
C LEU A 89 7.76 -6.10 0.00
N GLY A 90 8.73 -6.99 0.13
CA GLY A 90 8.60 -8.42 -0.12
C GLY A 90 9.17 -8.88 -1.46
N ARG A 91 8.74 -10.07 -1.93
CA ARG A 91 9.31 -10.74 -3.11
C ARG A 91 9.20 -9.92 -4.41
N SER A 92 8.11 -9.17 -4.56
CA SER A 92 7.87 -8.28 -5.69
C SER A 92 8.35 -6.85 -5.41
N GLY A 93 9.10 -6.68 -4.35
CA GLY A 93 9.44 -5.38 -3.81
C GLY A 93 10.72 -4.77 -4.35
N THR A 94 10.96 -3.56 -3.88
CA THR A 94 12.16 -2.79 -4.19
C THR A 94 13.28 -3.10 -3.19
N PRO A 95 14.56 -2.98 -3.59
CA PRO A 95 15.68 -3.02 -2.65
C PRO A 95 15.58 -1.93 -1.58
N VAL A 96 14.98 -0.79 -1.91
CA VAL A 96 14.74 0.33 -0.98
C VAL A 96 13.88 -0.11 0.19
N ALA A 97 12.70 -0.71 -0.06
CA ALA A 97 11.84 -1.22 1.00
C ALA A 97 12.53 -2.28 1.85
N SER A 98 13.28 -3.20 1.22
CA SER A 98 14.03 -4.23 1.94
C SER A 98 15.11 -3.65 2.84
N TRP A 99 15.78 -2.59 2.39
CA TRP A 99 16.77 -1.88 3.20
C TRP A 99 16.14 -1.35 4.49
N PHE A 100 15.07 -0.56 4.39
CA PHE A 100 14.42 0.03 5.56
C PHE A 100 13.78 -1.03 6.47
N MET A 101 13.27 -2.13 5.93
CA MET A 101 12.80 -3.26 6.74
C MET A 101 13.93 -3.85 7.60
N ASN A 102 15.13 -4.01 7.04
CA ASN A 102 16.26 -4.59 7.77
C ASN A 102 16.82 -3.63 8.82
N GLU A 103 16.88 -2.34 8.52
CA GLU A 103 17.50 -1.32 9.35
C GLU A 103 16.56 -0.74 10.43
N CYS A 104 15.24 -0.98 10.35
CA CYS A 104 14.29 -0.43 11.31
C CYS A 104 14.43 -1.05 12.71
N ASP A 105 14.05 -0.29 13.72
CA ASP A 105 13.94 -0.73 15.11
C ASP A 105 12.49 -0.81 15.62
N LEU A 106 11.53 -0.34 14.81
CA LEU A 106 10.10 -0.39 15.10
C LEU A 106 9.28 -0.36 13.81
N ILE A 107 8.28 -1.22 13.73
CA ILE A 107 7.32 -1.28 12.64
C ILE A 107 5.95 -0.80 13.13
N LEU A 108 5.36 0.20 12.45
CA LEU A 108 3.95 0.53 12.56
C LEU A 108 3.24 -0.04 11.33
N ALA A 109 2.29 -0.94 11.53
CA ALA A 109 1.58 -1.58 10.45
C ALA A 109 0.11 -1.18 10.46
N PHE A 110 -0.37 -0.62 9.35
CA PHE A 110 -1.74 -0.15 9.18
C PHE A 110 -2.47 -0.97 8.11
N GLY A 111 -3.53 -1.66 8.50
CA GLY A 111 -4.40 -2.39 7.58
C GLY A 111 -3.69 -3.43 6.73
N ALA A 112 -2.65 -4.07 7.26
CA ALA A 112 -1.82 -5.05 6.58
C ALA A 112 -2.08 -6.46 7.10
N SER A 113 -2.38 -7.40 6.19
CA SER A 113 -2.69 -8.79 6.53
C SER A 113 -1.47 -9.68 6.78
N PHE A 114 -0.25 -9.18 6.54
CA PHE A 114 1.02 -9.89 6.77
C PHE A 114 1.10 -11.30 6.18
N SER A 115 0.79 -11.46 4.90
CA SER A 115 1.03 -12.74 4.24
C SER A 115 2.54 -13.05 4.17
N ASN A 116 2.88 -14.33 4.03
CA ASN A 116 4.28 -14.80 3.93
C ASN A 116 5.09 -14.14 2.80
N HIS A 117 4.41 -13.52 1.82
CA HIS A 117 5.04 -12.82 0.70
C HIS A 117 5.43 -11.38 1.03
N THR A 118 4.94 -10.81 2.15
CA THR A 118 5.19 -9.41 2.52
C THR A 118 6.64 -9.18 2.95
N GLY A 119 7.35 -10.22 3.41
CA GLY A 119 8.78 -10.11 3.74
C GLY A 119 9.06 -9.31 5.01
N ILE A 120 8.17 -9.40 6.01
CA ILE A 120 8.38 -8.79 7.31
C ILE A 120 9.41 -9.62 8.09
N GLU A 121 10.38 -8.93 8.68
CA GLU A 121 11.35 -9.54 9.58
C GLU A 121 10.69 -9.81 10.95
N PRO A 122 10.47 -11.09 11.33
CA PRO A 122 9.67 -11.43 12.50
C PRO A 122 10.32 -11.07 13.84
N SER A 123 11.61 -10.78 13.87
CA SER A 123 12.32 -10.35 15.09
C SER A 123 12.10 -8.90 15.44
N LYS A 124 11.60 -8.09 14.50
CA LYS A 124 11.34 -6.66 14.72
C LYS A 124 10.09 -6.46 15.57
N PRO A 125 10.09 -5.49 16.50
CA PRO A 125 8.89 -5.12 17.24
C PRO A 125 7.84 -4.49 16.31
N ILE A 126 6.60 -4.93 16.45
CA ILE A 126 5.48 -4.51 15.59
C ILE A 126 4.37 -3.88 16.44
N ILE A 127 3.93 -2.70 16.06
CA ILE A 127 2.65 -2.12 16.46
C ILE A 127 1.71 -2.31 15.28
N GLN A 128 0.63 -3.06 15.45
CA GLN A 128 -0.32 -3.36 14.37
C GLN A 128 -1.65 -2.66 14.65
N VAL A 129 -2.09 -1.84 13.71
CA VAL A 129 -3.38 -1.15 13.74
C VAL A 129 -4.29 -1.78 12.70
N ASP A 130 -5.44 -2.29 13.13
CA ASP A 130 -6.43 -2.83 12.22
C ASP A 130 -7.85 -2.66 12.79
N PHE A 131 -8.82 -2.46 11.90
CA PHE A 131 -10.23 -2.43 12.25
C PHE A 131 -10.79 -3.85 12.49
N ASP A 132 -10.26 -4.85 11.77
CA ASP A 132 -10.60 -6.24 11.97
C ASP A 132 -9.78 -6.83 13.13
N ARG A 133 -10.44 -7.08 14.26
CA ARG A 133 -9.80 -7.72 15.42
C ARG A 133 -9.16 -9.07 15.11
N MET A 134 -9.70 -9.81 14.13
CA MET A 134 -9.19 -11.11 13.74
C MET A 134 -7.92 -11.03 12.86
N ALA A 135 -7.61 -9.83 12.34
CA ALA A 135 -6.36 -9.57 11.62
C ALA A 135 -5.18 -9.30 12.57
N LEU A 136 -5.46 -8.84 13.80
CA LEU A 136 -4.43 -8.50 14.78
C LEU A 136 -3.69 -9.75 15.25
N ALA A 137 -2.34 -9.71 15.18
CA ALA A 137 -1.43 -10.78 15.58
C ALA A 137 -1.68 -12.15 14.88
N LYS A 138 -2.39 -12.16 13.74
CA LYS A 138 -2.78 -13.40 13.06
C LYS A 138 -1.59 -14.20 12.53
N PHE A 139 -0.56 -13.53 11.99
CA PHE A 139 0.56 -14.19 11.31
C PHE A 139 1.92 -13.92 11.97
N HIS A 140 2.05 -12.82 12.70
CA HIS A 140 3.28 -12.44 13.40
C HIS A 140 2.98 -12.10 14.85
N ARG A 141 3.97 -12.31 15.69
CA ARG A 141 3.92 -11.76 17.04
C ARG A 141 3.90 -10.23 16.96
N VAL A 142 2.93 -9.63 17.59
CA VAL A 142 2.76 -8.17 17.67
C VAL A 142 3.03 -7.72 19.10
N GLU A 143 3.85 -6.70 19.25
CA GLU A 143 4.16 -6.12 20.57
C GLU A 143 2.95 -5.36 21.12
N ILE A 144 2.35 -4.50 20.28
CA ILE A 144 1.15 -3.73 20.66
C ILE A 144 0.08 -3.90 19.57
N PRO A 145 -0.95 -4.73 19.80
CA PRO A 145 -2.11 -4.78 18.91
C PRO A 145 -3.03 -3.60 19.22
N VAL A 146 -3.38 -2.83 18.20
CA VAL A 146 -4.24 -1.64 18.30
C VAL A 146 -5.51 -1.88 17.50
N TRP A 147 -6.60 -2.16 18.20
CA TRP A 147 -7.90 -2.26 17.56
C TRP A 147 -8.52 -0.89 17.40
N GLY A 148 -8.70 -0.44 16.17
CA GLY A 148 -9.25 0.87 15.86
C GLY A 148 -9.36 1.11 14.36
N GLU A 149 -10.17 2.10 14.02
CA GLU A 149 -10.24 2.60 12.65
C GLU A 149 -8.90 3.31 12.32
N ILE A 150 -8.37 3.05 11.12
CA ILE A 150 -7.01 3.41 10.74
C ILE A 150 -6.81 4.92 10.71
N GLY A 151 -7.71 5.66 10.04
CA GLY A 151 -7.59 7.12 9.93
C GLY A 151 -7.70 7.81 11.27
N THR A 152 -8.69 7.44 12.09
CA THR A 152 -8.85 7.96 13.45
C THR A 152 -7.61 7.70 14.31
N THR A 153 -7.03 6.51 14.18
CA THR A 153 -5.82 6.12 14.94
C THR A 153 -4.59 6.87 14.45
N ALA A 154 -4.36 6.91 13.13
CA ALA A 154 -3.21 7.60 12.53
C ALA A 154 -3.25 9.11 12.83
N HIS A 155 -4.42 9.73 12.68
CA HIS A 155 -4.61 11.15 13.02
C HIS A 155 -4.25 11.43 14.49
N ARG A 156 -4.78 10.63 15.41
CA ARG A 156 -4.49 10.80 16.85
C ARG A 156 -3.01 10.63 17.17
N LEU A 157 -2.36 9.62 16.56
CA LEU A 157 -0.92 9.42 16.73
C LEU A 157 -0.12 10.58 16.14
N ALA A 158 -0.49 11.10 14.97
CA ALA A 158 0.17 12.26 14.37
C ALA A 158 0.11 13.50 15.26
N GLU A 159 -1.06 13.80 15.83
CA GLU A 159 -1.21 14.92 16.76
C GLU A 159 -0.30 14.79 18.00
N LEU A 160 -0.23 13.59 18.57
CA LEU A 160 0.59 13.34 19.75
C LEU A 160 2.09 13.29 19.42
N SER A 161 2.45 12.90 18.21
CA SER A 161 3.84 12.77 17.76
C SER A 161 4.52 14.12 17.48
N LYS A 162 3.79 15.23 17.41
CA LYS A 162 4.36 16.58 17.21
C LYS A 162 5.39 16.98 18.27
N SER A 163 5.33 16.35 19.44
CA SER A 163 6.29 16.57 20.54
C SER A 163 7.50 15.62 20.51
N ILE A 164 7.49 14.63 19.60
CA ILE A 164 8.61 13.69 19.46
C ILE A 164 9.62 14.31 18.49
N SER A 165 10.87 14.43 18.91
CA SER A 165 11.94 14.79 17.99
C SER A 165 12.22 13.60 17.07
N PRO A 166 12.13 13.75 15.74
CA PRO A 166 12.50 12.67 14.82
C PRO A 166 13.93 12.23 15.11
N GLY A 167 14.17 10.92 15.21
CA GLY A 167 15.48 10.38 15.55
C GLY A 167 16.53 10.64 14.47
N ASN A 168 16.52 9.85 13.41
CA ASN A 168 17.47 9.96 12.29
C ASN A 168 16.81 10.62 11.07
N GLU A 169 17.64 11.26 10.25
CA GLU A 169 17.24 11.82 8.95
C GLU A 169 17.00 10.70 7.91
N GLN A 170 15.95 9.89 8.13
CA GLN A 170 15.63 8.76 7.24
C GLN A 170 15.21 9.22 5.84
N LYS A 171 14.69 10.43 5.71
CA LYS A 171 14.26 11.00 4.42
C LYS A 171 15.45 11.20 3.47
N THR A 172 16.59 11.69 3.96
CA THR A 172 17.81 11.85 3.14
C THR A 172 18.34 10.49 2.71
N GLU A 173 18.44 9.53 3.64
CA GLU A 173 18.84 8.17 3.33
C GLU A 173 17.90 7.51 2.31
N LEU A 174 16.59 7.75 2.42
CA LEU A 174 15.60 7.22 1.49
C LEU A 174 15.83 7.75 0.06
N ALA A 175 16.10 9.05 -0.08
CA ALA A 175 16.42 9.65 -1.37
C ALA A 175 17.70 9.04 -1.99
N GLU A 176 18.74 8.80 -1.19
CA GLU A 176 19.96 8.14 -1.62
C GLU A 176 19.71 6.70 -2.09
N ARG A 177 18.89 5.92 -1.34
CA ARG A 177 18.54 4.54 -1.72
C ARG A 177 17.73 4.50 -3.02
N TRP A 178 16.82 5.45 -3.21
CA TRP A 178 16.09 5.57 -4.47
C TRP A 178 17.02 5.95 -5.63
N ALA A 179 17.97 6.85 -5.43
CA ALA A 179 18.95 7.21 -6.46
C ALA A 179 19.78 6.00 -6.91
N ILE A 180 20.29 5.20 -5.96
CA ILE A 180 21.01 3.95 -6.24
C ILE A 180 20.13 2.97 -7.03
N TRP A 181 18.89 2.77 -6.61
CA TRP A 181 17.98 1.84 -7.27
C TRP A 181 17.58 2.30 -8.68
N ARG A 182 17.36 3.60 -8.87
CA ARG A 182 17.05 4.17 -10.20
C ARG A 182 18.21 4.03 -11.14
N GLU A 183 19.45 4.22 -10.69
CA GLU A 183 20.65 4.00 -11.49
C GLU A 183 20.79 2.52 -11.88
N GLU A 184 20.58 1.59 -10.93
CA GLU A 184 20.57 0.16 -11.24
C GLU A 184 19.47 -0.22 -12.25
N LYS A 185 18.26 0.34 -12.11
CA LYS A 185 17.21 0.14 -13.13
C LYS A 185 17.62 0.68 -14.49
N HIS A 186 18.25 1.85 -14.52
CA HIS A 186 18.68 2.48 -15.76
C HIS A 186 19.76 1.63 -16.47
N SER A 187 20.73 1.11 -15.73
CA SER A 187 21.75 0.22 -16.31
C SER A 187 21.14 -1.03 -16.96
N ARG A 188 20.05 -1.55 -16.39
CA ARG A 188 19.32 -2.72 -16.93
C ARG A 188 18.55 -2.45 -18.23
N LEU A 189 18.31 -1.19 -18.60
CA LEU A 189 17.64 -0.86 -19.87
C LEU A 189 18.49 -1.29 -21.08
N ALA A 190 19.83 -1.33 -20.91
CA ALA A 190 20.76 -1.76 -21.94
C ALA A 190 20.95 -3.28 -22.01
N ASP A 191 20.39 -4.05 -21.08
CA ASP A 191 20.52 -5.51 -21.05
C ASP A 191 19.76 -6.14 -22.22
N ASP A 192 20.49 -6.62 -23.22
CA ASP A 192 19.95 -7.37 -24.34
C ASP A 192 20.42 -8.82 -24.25
N HIS A 193 19.47 -9.73 -23.98
CA HIS A 193 19.72 -11.17 -23.95
C HIS A 193 19.36 -11.87 -25.26
N GLY A 194 19.07 -11.12 -26.32
CA GLY A 194 18.67 -11.65 -27.62
C GLY A 194 17.32 -12.39 -27.65
N LYS A 195 16.50 -12.25 -26.61
CA LYS A 195 15.21 -12.94 -26.45
C LYS A 195 14.14 -11.97 -25.93
N GLY A 196 13.75 -11.01 -26.77
CA GLY A 196 12.70 -10.03 -26.44
C GLY A 196 13.20 -8.85 -25.58
N ILE A 197 12.26 -8.06 -25.10
CA ILE A 197 12.52 -6.84 -24.32
C ILE A 197 12.51 -7.20 -22.82
N ASN A 198 13.50 -6.72 -22.08
CA ASN A 198 13.56 -6.96 -20.63
C ASN A 198 12.48 -6.19 -19.86
N SER A 199 12.12 -6.69 -18.67
CA SER A 199 11.06 -6.10 -17.84
C SER A 199 11.36 -4.65 -17.41
N ALA A 200 12.61 -4.28 -17.17
CA ALA A 200 12.97 -2.92 -16.79
C ALA A 200 12.59 -1.92 -17.89
N SER A 201 12.92 -2.25 -19.16
CA SER A 201 12.57 -1.44 -20.32
C SER A 201 11.05 -1.34 -20.52
N VAL A 202 10.32 -2.45 -20.39
CA VAL A 202 8.85 -2.46 -20.52
C VAL A 202 8.21 -1.54 -19.48
N PHE A 203 8.58 -1.68 -18.20
CA PHE A 203 7.96 -0.88 -17.14
C PHE A 203 8.45 0.56 -17.10
N ALA A 204 9.64 0.88 -17.59
CA ALA A 204 10.07 2.25 -17.82
C ALA A 204 9.20 2.93 -18.90
N ALA A 205 8.97 2.25 -20.03
CA ALA A 205 8.09 2.75 -21.09
C ALA A 205 6.64 2.93 -20.62
N LEU A 206 6.09 1.97 -19.86
CA LEU A 206 4.76 2.07 -19.29
C LEU A 206 4.66 3.21 -18.27
N GLY A 207 5.67 3.44 -17.43
CA GLY A 207 5.70 4.55 -16.49
C GLY A 207 5.64 5.92 -17.15
N ASN A 208 6.23 6.05 -18.36
CA ASN A 208 6.17 7.27 -19.15
C ASN A 208 4.85 7.44 -19.91
N ALA A 209 4.18 6.33 -20.26
CA ALA A 209 2.99 6.34 -21.12
C ALA A 209 1.66 6.38 -20.35
N ILE A 210 1.63 5.82 -19.12
CA ILE A 210 0.42 5.71 -18.32
C ILE A 210 0.22 6.97 -17.48
N PRO A 211 -0.92 7.68 -17.61
CA PRO A 211 -1.21 8.87 -16.79
C PRO A 211 -1.19 8.58 -15.29
N GLY A 212 -0.81 9.57 -14.47
CA GLY A 212 -0.74 9.46 -13.01
C GLY A 212 -2.08 9.19 -12.33
N ASP A 213 -3.20 9.49 -12.99
CA ASP A 213 -4.55 9.24 -12.51
C ASP A 213 -5.18 7.95 -13.06
N ALA A 214 -4.47 7.18 -13.88
CA ALA A 214 -5.00 5.95 -14.49
C ALA A 214 -5.40 4.89 -13.46
N ILE A 215 -6.26 3.96 -13.89
CA ILE A 215 -6.58 2.74 -13.15
C ILE A 215 -5.84 1.58 -13.84
N ILE A 216 -5.00 0.87 -13.11
CA ILE A 216 -4.19 -0.21 -13.65
C ILE A 216 -4.62 -1.52 -13.02
N ALA A 217 -5.09 -2.47 -13.82
CA ALA A 217 -5.33 -3.85 -13.39
C ALA A 217 -4.12 -4.73 -13.76
N VAL A 218 -3.54 -5.39 -12.78
CA VAL A 218 -2.34 -6.22 -12.94
C VAL A 218 -2.68 -7.68 -12.69
N ASP A 219 -2.38 -8.53 -13.66
CA ASP A 219 -2.60 -9.96 -13.57
C ASP A 219 -1.50 -10.67 -12.76
N VAL A 220 -1.72 -11.93 -12.48
CA VAL A 220 -0.82 -12.81 -11.73
C VAL A 220 0.17 -13.48 -12.68
N GLY A 221 1.44 -13.50 -12.29
CA GLY A 221 2.53 -14.09 -13.06
C GLY A 221 3.85 -13.35 -12.87
N ASN A 222 4.82 -13.59 -13.74
CA ASN A 222 6.11 -12.88 -13.70
C ASN A 222 5.95 -11.37 -13.94
N ASN A 223 4.96 -10.96 -14.73
CA ASN A 223 4.59 -9.57 -14.93
C ASN A 223 4.26 -8.87 -13.60
N THR A 224 3.62 -9.56 -12.66
CA THR A 224 3.28 -9.05 -11.33
C THR A 224 4.54 -8.71 -10.51
N TYR A 225 5.50 -9.64 -10.48
CA TYR A 225 6.78 -9.41 -9.78
C TYR A 225 7.55 -8.24 -10.40
N SER A 226 7.60 -8.18 -11.72
CA SER A 226 8.25 -7.11 -12.46
C SER A 226 7.55 -5.77 -12.26
N PHE A 227 6.21 -5.74 -12.27
CA PHE A 227 5.43 -4.54 -11.97
C PHE A 227 5.74 -3.98 -10.57
N GLY A 228 5.71 -4.81 -9.54
CA GLY A 228 6.00 -4.39 -8.18
C GLY A 228 7.39 -3.78 -8.01
N ARG A 229 8.37 -4.32 -8.73
CA ARG A 229 9.78 -3.94 -8.65
C ARG A 229 10.15 -2.73 -9.50
N TYR A 230 9.66 -2.66 -10.75
CA TYR A 230 10.15 -1.70 -11.74
C TYR A 230 9.20 -0.53 -11.99
N PHE A 231 7.89 -0.73 -11.84
CA PHE A 231 6.92 0.34 -12.06
C PHE A 231 6.90 1.28 -10.85
N GLU A 232 7.22 2.56 -11.06
CA GLU A 232 7.06 3.60 -10.05
C GLU A 232 5.69 4.26 -10.25
N SER A 233 4.84 4.18 -9.22
CA SER A 233 3.50 4.76 -9.26
C SER A 233 3.53 6.25 -8.93
N GLN A 234 2.68 7.02 -9.62
CA GLN A 234 2.53 8.47 -9.48
C GLN A 234 1.12 8.85 -8.96
N GLY A 235 0.42 7.88 -8.35
CA GLY A 235 -0.95 8.07 -7.88
C GLY A 235 -2.00 7.24 -8.63
N GLN A 236 -1.59 6.37 -9.55
CA GLN A 236 -2.50 5.43 -10.22
C GLN A 236 -3.20 4.54 -9.20
N ARG A 237 -4.47 4.24 -9.43
CA ARG A 237 -5.20 3.20 -8.69
C ARG A 237 -4.83 1.84 -9.24
N ILE A 238 -4.31 0.96 -8.39
CA ILE A 238 -3.80 -0.34 -8.79
C ILE A 238 -4.73 -1.43 -8.25
N LEU A 239 -5.21 -2.29 -9.15
CA LEU A 239 -6.07 -3.43 -8.88
C LEU A 239 -5.28 -4.72 -9.12
N MET A 240 -5.31 -5.65 -8.15
CA MET A 240 -4.64 -6.93 -8.29
C MET A 240 -5.27 -8.02 -7.43
N SER A 241 -5.16 -9.27 -7.86
CA SER A 241 -5.56 -10.45 -7.10
C SER A 241 -4.51 -10.73 -6.01
N GLY A 242 -4.69 -10.09 -4.84
CA GLY A 242 -3.67 -10.08 -3.78
C GLY A 242 -3.81 -11.16 -2.72
N TYR A 243 -4.80 -12.07 -2.82
CA TYR A 243 -4.99 -13.14 -1.84
C TYR A 243 -4.70 -14.52 -2.43
N LEU A 244 -5.50 -14.96 -3.39
CA LEU A 244 -5.31 -16.29 -4.01
C LEU A 244 -4.36 -16.26 -5.22
N GLY A 245 -4.05 -15.08 -5.76
CA GLY A 245 -3.20 -14.97 -6.94
C GLY A 245 -3.86 -15.61 -8.17
N SER A 246 -5.13 -15.26 -8.45
CA SER A 246 -5.88 -15.83 -9.56
C SER A 246 -5.41 -15.26 -10.89
N ILE A 247 -4.84 -16.08 -11.73
CA ILE A 247 -4.49 -15.74 -13.12
C ILE A 247 -5.77 -15.46 -13.93
N GLY A 248 -5.73 -14.52 -14.88
CA GLY A 248 -6.90 -14.06 -15.61
C GLY A 248 -7.68 -12.94 -14.88
N PHE A 249 -7.16 -12.40 -13.78
CA PHE A 249 -7.81 -11.34 -13.00
C PHE A 249 -7.82 -9.98 -13.72
N ALA A 250 -6.73 -9.61 -14.41
CA ALA A 250 -6.55 -8.23 -14.86
C ALA A 250 -7.59 -7.77 -15.88
N PHE A 251 -7.93 -8.61 -16.84
CA PHE A 251 -8.87 -8.23 -17.90
C PHE A 251 -10.29 -7.95 -17.37
N PRO A 252 -10.95 -8.86 -16.62
CA PRO A 252 -12.26 -8.57 -16.04
C PRO A 252 -12.23 -7.43 -15.01
N ALA A 253 -11.15 -7.27 -14.25
CA ALA A 253 -10.98 -6.14 -13.34
C ALA A 253 -10.90 -4.81 -14.10
N ALA A 254 -10.19 -4.78 -15.23
CA ALA A 254 -10.13 -3.60 -16.10
C ALA A 254 -11.51 -3.29 -16.73
N MET A 255 -12.29 -4.30 -17.11
CA MET A 255 -13.67 -4.10 -17.59
C MET A 255 -14.55 -3.45 -16.51
N GLY A 256 -14.48 -3.94 -15.27
CA GLY A 256 -15.19 -3.35 -14.13
C GLY A 256 -14.74 -1.93 -13.84
N ALA A 257 -13.43 -1.67 -13.88
CA ALA A 257 -12.88 -0.33 -13.72
C ALA A 257 -13.35 0.62 -14.84
N TRP A 258 -13.36 0.14 -16.08
CA TRP A 258 -13.88 0.93 -17.20
C TRP A 258 -15.36 1.28 -17.03
N ALA A 259 -16.19 0.31 -16.62
CA ALA A 259 -17.61 0.57 -16.33
C ALA A 259 -17.76 1.65 -15.24
N ALA A 260 -16.95 1.58 -14.16
CA ALA A 260 -16.95 2.60 -13.12
C ALA A 260 -16.57 4.01 -13.64
N THR A 261 -15.73 4.12 -14.69
CA THR A 261 -15.41 5.43 -15.32
C THR A 261 -16.59 6.00 -16.10
N GLN A 262 -17.58 5.19 -16.46
CA GLN A 262 -18.79 5.64 -17.15
C GLN A 262 -19.89 6.10 -16.17
N ASP A 263 -19.97 5.44 -15.01
CA ASP A 263 -21.07 5.61 -14.06
C ASP A 263 -20.73 6.53 -12.88
N GLN A 264 -19.45 6.67 -12.52
CA GLN A 264 -19.01 7.41 -11.34
C GLN A 264 -18.27 8.68 -11.75
N PRO A 265 -18.81 9.88 -11.48
CA PRO A 265 -18.22 11.15 -11.89
C PRO A 265 -16.76 11.34 -11.46
N GLU A 266 -16.39 10.88 -10.27
CA GLU A 266 -15.04 10.97 -9.73
C GLU A 266 -14.00 10.10 -10.48
N ASN A 267 -14.45 9.15 -11.28
CA ASN A 267 -13.62 8.30 -12.13
C ASN A 267 -13.70 8.68 -13.62
N SER A 268 -14.54 9.66 -13.97
CA SER A 268 -14.78 10.04 -15.38
C SER A 268 -13.49 10.49 -16.07
N GLY A 269 -13.29 9.99 -17.30
CA GLY A 269 -12.13 10.33 -18.14
C GLY A 269 -10.82 9.64 -17.77
N ARG A 270 -10.75 8.92 -16.66
CA ARG A 270 -9.55 8.16 -16.28
C ARG A 270 -9.26 7.04 -17.27
N LYS A 271 -7.99 6.88 -17.63
CA LYS A 271 -7.57 5.77 -18.47
C LYS A 271 -7.55 4.48 -17.65
N VAL A 272 -7.96 3.38 -18.31
CA VAL A 272 -7.90 2.04 -17.71
C VAL A 272 -6.91 1.19 -18.49
N VAL A 273 -5.98 0.58 -17.79
CA VAL A 273 -4.91 -0.26 -18.36
C VAL A 273 -4.98 -1.64 -17.75
N SER A 274 -4.93 -2.68 -18.59
CA SER A 274 -4.78 -4.08 -18.16
C SER A 274 -3.37 -4.56 -18.50
N ILE A 275 -2.67 -5.15 -17.54
CA ILE A 275 -1.36 -5.74 -17.72
C ILE A 275 -1.48 -7.25 -17.45
N SER A 276 -1.52 -8.04 -18.50
CA SER A 276 -1.65 -9.50 -18.44
C SER A 276 -0.48 -10.19 -19.13
N GLY A 277 -0.12 -11.39 -18.66
CA GLY A 277 0.68 -12.33 -19.42
C GLY A 277 -0.20 -13.10 -20.42
N ASP A 278 0.43 -13.89 -21.28
CA ASP A 278 -0.23 -14.74 -22.27
C ASP A 278 -1.22 -15.74 -21.65
N GLY A 279 -0.88 -16.31 -20.50
CA GLY A 279 -1.74 -17.25 -19.80
C GLY A 279 -2.93 -16.62 -19.05
N GLY A 280 -2.97 -15.30 -18.94
CA GLY A 280 -4.03 -14.56 -18.24
C GLY A 280 -5.03 -13.85 -19.14
N PHE A 281 -4.86 -14.00 -20.44
CA PHE A 281 -5.69 -13.33 -21.46
C PHE A 281 -6.72 -14.29 -22.07
#